data_86d7f62c52725bf5c1ab4179deb84ba0
#
_entry.id   86d7f62c52725bf5c1ab4179deb84ba0
#
_cell.length_a   1.000
_cell.length_b   1.000
_cell.length_c   1.000
_cell.angle_alpha   90.00
_cell.angle_beta   90.00
_cell.angle_gamma   90.00
#
_symmetry.space_group_name_H-M   'P 1'
#
loop_
_entity.id
_entity.type
_entity.pdbx_description
1 polymer ?
#
loop_
_entity_poly.entity_id
_entity_poly.type
_entity_poly.pdbx_seq_one_letter_code
_entity_poly.pdbx_strand_id
1 'polypeptide(L)'
;IALPLALIDIRLTALTILELLLAGFVAKLSWMELAKAQLSLQWSRHAKQLRLGQWIAPLLIGMLSWLIAPVWGCGSAVLIYLVIKIGLQKQDLDWRAAVDAEQKRMYDVYRFFNLFTDVPSVKGGIKRRTWANGLIHWLTIPDHAWSYLYARGFLRDTETSSLVGRLTIVGMLIVFFVPLGWLRCLLALLFIYLIAMQLMPFAQHYQNNVFTHLYPIEQTTQLTDFQALLKKVMISLGLLLILASLGTEFDWMSLLSCLILGGLELYWLINFYFKKKMQK
;
A
#
# COMPACT_ATOMS: atom_id res chain seq x y z
N ILE A 1 -15.37 -2.98 -20.17
CA ILE A 1 -15.75 -1.81 -20.99
C ILE A 1 -17.22 -1.95 -21.39
N ALA A 2 -18.12 -1.95 -20.43
CA ALA A 2 -19.52 -1.70 -20.62
C ALA A 2 -20.03 -1.08 -19.32
N LEU A 3 -19.60 0.14 -19.05
CA LEU A 3 -20.42 1.05 -18.25
C LEU A 3 -21.73 1.14 -19.05
N PRO A 4 -22.85 0.73 -18.45
CA PRO A 4 -24.06 0.52 -19.21
C PRO A 4 -24.46 1.83 -19.87
N LEU A 5 -24.83 1.72 -21.14
CA LEU A 5 -25.47 2.75 -21.94
C LEU A 5 -26.66 3.44 -21.23
N ALA A 6 -27.20 2.84 -20.16
CA ALA A 6 -28.17 3.43 -19.26
C ALA A 6 -27.72 4.74 -18.58
N LEU A 7 -26.41 5.02 -18.49
CA LEU A 7 -25.91 6.33 -18.05
C LEU A 7 -26.20 7.47 -19.02
N ILE A 8 -26.43 7.16 -20.29
CA ILE A 8 -26.64 8.16 -21.34
C ILE A 8 -28.12 8.57 -21.43
N ASP A 9 -29.04 7.73 -20.95
CA ASP A 9 -30.48 7.94 -21.08
C ASP A 9 -31.16 8.52 -19.80
N ILE A 10 -30.44 8.60 -18.69
CA ILE A 10 -30.97 9.33 -17.51
C ILE A 10 -30.83 10.82 -17.83
N ARG A 11 -31.90 11.44 -18.29
CA ARG A 11 -32.00 12.90 -18.33
C ARG A 11 -31.80 13.39 -16.91
N LEU A 12 -30.60 13.92 -16.61
CA LEU A 12 -30.24 14.51 -15.33
C LEU A 12 -31.08 15.79 -15.13
N THR A 13 -32.33 15.61 -14.79
CA THR A 13 -33.18 16.71 -14.32
C THR A 13 -32.81 17.03 -12.88
N ALA A 14 -33.01 18.27 -12.47
CA ALA A 14 -32.76 18.67 -11.08
C ALA A 14 -33.52 17.77 -10.07
N LEU A 15 -34.66 17.23 -10.48
CA LEU A 15 -35.49 16.33 -9.69
C LEU A 15 -34.84 14.96 -9.50
N THR A 16 -34.24 14.35 -10.53
CA THR A 16 -33.54 13.08 -10.40
C THR A 16 -32.27 13.18 -9.56
N ILE A 17 -31.58 14.32 -9.61
CA ILE A 17 -30.42 14.59 -8.73
C ILE A 17 -30.88 14.68 -7.28
N LEU A 18 -31.99 15.38 -7.01
CA LEU A 18 -32.52 15.48 -5.67
C LEU A 18 -32.95 14.13 -5.10
N GLU A 19 -33.60 13.29 -5.91
CA GLU A 19 -33.97 11.92 -5.51
C GLU A 19 -32.76 11.06 -5.17
N LEU A 20 -31.71 11.11 -5.98
CA LEU A 20 -30.47 10.38 -5.71
C LEU A 20 -29.77 10.86 -4.44
N LEU A 21 -29.77 12.17 -4.18
CA LEU A 21 -29.21 12.74 -2.95
C LEU A 21 -30.02 12.31 -1.72
N LEU A 22 -31.36 12.32 -1.81
CA LEU A 22 -32.24 11.85 -0.74
C LEU A 22 -32.05 10.34 -0.48
N ALA A 23 -31.98 9.51 -1.52
CA ALA A 23 -31.71 8.08 -1.39
C ALA A 23 -30.36 7.85 -0.72
N GLY A 24 -29.30 8.57 -1.12
CA GLY A 24 -27.99 8.50 -0.52
C GLY A 24 -27.96 8.95 0.94
N PHE A 25 -28.71 10.00 1.28
CA PHE A 25 -28.83 10.48 2.66
C PHE A 25 -29.50 9.44 3.57
N VAL A 26 -30.63 8.87 3.12
CA VAL A 26 -31.35 7.84 3.89
C VAL A 26 -30.53 6.56 3.99
N ALA A 27 -29.81 6.17 2.91
CA ALA A 27 -28.85 5.06 2.94
C ALA A 27 -27.74 5.31 3.99
N LYS A 28 -27.27 6.54 4.12
CA LYS A 28 -26.29 6.90 5.17
C LYS A 28 -26.87 6.80 6.57
N LEU A 29 -28.13 7.20 6.77
CA LEU A 29 -28.80 7.02 8.06
C LEU A 29 -28.93 5.54 8.42
N SER A 30 -29.34 4.69 7.50
CA SER A 30 -29.42 3.24 7.73
C SER A 30 -28.06 2.64 8.07
N TRP A 31 -26.99 3.07 7.41
CA TRP A 31 -25.61 2.69 7.70
C TRP A 31 -25.19 3.09 9.11
N MET A 32 -25.57 4.28 9.57
CA MET A 32 -25.27 4.77 10.93
C MET A 32 -26.00 3.97 12.02
N GLU A 33 -27.26 3.61 11.81
CA GLU A 33 -28.01 2.78 12.76
C GLU A 33 -27.37 1.37 12.89
N LEU A 34 -26.98 0.76 11.78
CA LEU A 34 -26.25 -0.52 11.80
C LEU A 34 -24.88 -0.39 12.48
N ALA A 35 -24.18 0.74 12.30
CA ALA A 35 -22.91 1.00 12.99
C ALA A 35 -23.08 1.11 14.50
N LYS A 36 -24.11 1.82 14.97
CA LYS A 36 -24.45 1.89 16.40
C LYS A 36 -24.79 0.52 16.98
N ALA A 37 -25.56 -0.28 16.24
CA ALA A 37 -25.90 -1.63 16.66
C ALA A 37 -24.70 -2.54 16.85
N GLN A 38 -23.67 -2.41 16.00
CA GLN A 38 -22.41 -3.18 16.15
C GLN A 38 -21.66 -2.83 17.43
N LEU A 39 -21.80 -1.61 17.94
CA LEU A 39 -21.18 -1.13 19.17
C LEU A 39 -22.10 -1.31 20.39
N SER A 40 -23.23 -1.96 20.25
CA SER A 40 -24.14 -2.23 21.36
C SER A 40 -23.86 -3.56 22.02
N LEU A 41 -24.04 -3.62 23.35
CA LEU A 41 -23.85 -4.83 24.14
C LEU A 41 -24.77 -5.98 23.69
N GLN A 42 -25.98 -5.64 23.24
CA GLN A 42 -27.01 -6.63 22.88
C GLN A 42 -26.73 -7.33 21.56
N TRP A 43 -26.12 -6.63 20.58
CA TRP A 43 -25.91 -7.11 19.22
C TRP A 43 -24.47 -7.54 18.91
N SER A 44 -23.60 -7.53 19.91
CA SER A 44 -22.17 -7.89 19.76
C SER A 44 -21.95 -9.27 19.11
N ARG A 45 -22.80 -10.25 19.43
CA ARG A 45 -22.75 -11.59 18.82
C ARG A 45 -23.04 -11.60 17.31
N HIS A 46 -23.82 -10.64 16.82
CA HIS A 46 -24.23 -10.52 15.41
C HIS A 46 -23.44 -9.44 14.64
N ALA A 47 -22.34 -8.95 15.23
CA ALA A 47 -21.52 -7.87 14.64
C ALA A 47 -21.06 -8.15 13.20
N LYS A 48 -20.77 -9.42 12.86
CA LYS A 48 -20.40 -9.80 11.47
C LYS A 48 -21.57 -9.63 10.49
N GLN A 49 -22.78 -10.03 10.90
CA GLN A 49 -23.98 -9.91 10.06
C GLN A 49 -24.39 -8.46 9.89
N LEU A 50 -24.31 -7.66 10.95
CA LEU A 50 -24.56 -6.22 10.90
C LEU A 50 -23.56 -5.50 9.99
N ARG A 51 -22.30 -5.92 10.01
CA ARG A 51 -21.26 -5.38 9.11
C ARG A 51 -21.55 -5.72 7.65
N LEU A 52 -22.00 -6.94 7.35
CA LEU A 52 -22.44 -7.29 6.00
C LEU A 52 -23.63 -6.45 5.57
N GLY A 53 -24.63 -6.26 6.47
CA GLY A 53 -25.78 -5.41 6.23
C GLY A 53 -25.40 -3.96 5.91
N GLN A 54 -24.35 -3.40 6.55
CA GLN A 54 -23.84 -2.07 6.26
C GLN A 54 -23.38 -1.89 4.81
N TRP A 55 -22.83 -2.93 4.19
CA TRP A 55 -22.38 -2.89 2.80
C TRP A 55 -23.50 -3.26 1.82
N ILE A 56 -24.32 -4.25 2.18
CA ILE A 56 -25.41 -4.73 1.32
C ILE A 56 -26.52 -3.70 1.17
N ALA A 57 -26.93 -3.02 2.24
CA ALA A 57 -28.03 -2.06 2.20
C ALA A 57 -27.80 -0.90 1.21
N PRO A 58 -26.66 -0.14 1.26
CA PRO A 58 -26.40 0.91 0.29
C PRO A 58 -26.21 0.38 -1.14
N LEU A 59 -25.64 -0.83 -1.30
CA LEU A 59 -25.50 -1.46 -2.60
C LEU A 59 -26.86 -1.78 -3.23
N LEU A 60 -27.80 -2.35 -2.47
CA LEU A 60 -29.15 -2.63 -2.94
C LEU A 60 -29.88 -1.33 -3.31
N ILE A 61 -29.80 -0.30 -2.47
CA ILE A 61 -30.39 1.01 -2.74
C ILE A 61 -29.82 1.61 -4.02
N GLY A 62 -28.49 1.56 -4.19
CA GLY A 62 -27.80 2.05 -5.38
C GLY A 62 -28.19 1.26 -6.64
N MET A 63 -28.25 -0.06 -6.57
CA MET A 63 -28.68 -0.90 -7.70
C MET A 63 -30.12 -0.62 -8.10
N LEU A 64 -31.04 -0.52 -7.15
CA LEU A 64 -32.45 -0.20 -7.43
C LEU A 64 -32.62 1.20 -8.02
N SER A 65 -31.89 2.19 -7.48
CA SER A 65 -31.89 3.55 -8.03
C SER A 65 -31.40 3.61 -9.48
N TRP A 66 -30.45 2.74 -9.82
CA TRP A 66 -29.81 2.75 -11.13
C TRP A 66 -30.53 1.88 -12.16
N LEU A 67 -30.96 0.65 -11.79
CA LEU A 67 -31.51 -0.32 -12.72
C LEU A 67 -32.99 -0.04 -13.04
N ILE A 68 -33.76 0.52 -12.10
CA ILE A 68 -35.20 0.70 -12.27
C ILE A 68 -35.54 2.18 -12.46
N ALA A 69 -35.45 2.98 -11.41
CA ALA A 69 -35.60 4.44 -11.43
C ALA A 69 -35.17 5.03 -10.08
N PRO A 70 -34.74 6.32 -10.02
CA PRO A 70 -34.33 6.99 -8.78
C PRO A 70 -35.40 7.01 -7.69
N VAL A 71 -36.67 7.10 -8.08
CA VAL A 71 -37.82 7.06 -7.15
C VAL A 71 -37.89 5.74 -6.37
N TRP A 72 -37.66 4.61 -7.01
CA TRP A 72 -37.62 3.29 -6.36
C TRP A 72 -36.45 3.17 -5.39
N GLY A 73 -35.32 3.83 -5.70
CA GLY A 73 -34.20 3.96 -4.81
C GLY A 73 -34.54 4.68 -3.52
N CYS A 74 -35.26 5.81 -3.59
CA CYS A 74 -35.76 6.53 -2.42
C CYS A 74 -36.73 5.68 -1.61
N GLY A 75 -37.69 5.05 -2.25
CA GLY A 75 -38.70 4.19 -1.60
C GLY A 75 -38.04 3.03 -0.84
N SER A 76 -37.11 2.31 -1.52
CA SER A 76 -36.37 1.22 -0.90
C SER A 76 -35.45 1.69 0.25
N ALA A 77 -34.81 2.85 0.13
CA ALA A 77 -33.98 3.42 1.17
C ALA A 77 -34.78 3.71 2.45
N VAL A 78 -35.95 4.34 2.31
CA VAL A 78 -36.85 4.63 3.45
C VAL A 78 -37.34 3.32 4.08
N LEU A 79 -37.73 2.35 3.29
CA LEU A 79 -38.21 1.06 3.77
C LEU A 79 -37.12 0.29 4.53
N ILE A 80 -35.91 0.20 3.98
CA ILE A 80 -34.75 -0.42 4.64
C ILE A 80 -34.42 0.31 5.94
N TYR A 81 -34.42 1.64 5.95
CA TYR A 81 -34.17 2.43 7.16
C TYR A 81 -35.19 2.14 8.26
N LEU A 82 -36.51 2.11 7.92
CA LEU A 82 -37.58 1.80 8.88
C LEU A 82 -37.43 0.38 9.44
N VAL A 83 -37.17 -0.60 8.61
CA VAL A 83 -36.95 -2.00 9.04
C VAL A 83 -35.77 -2.09 10.02
N ILE A 84 -34.65 -1.42 9.69
CA ILE A 84 -33.47 -1.41 10.56
C ILE A 84 -33.79 -0.72 11.88
N LYS A 85 -34.44 0.45 11.85
CA LYS A 85 -34.79 1.22 13.04
C LYS A 85 -35.76 0.51 13.97
N ILE A 86 -36.77 -0.17 13.42
CA ILE A 86 -37.72 -0.96 14.19
C ILE A 86 -37.04 -2.23 14.75
N GLY A 87 -36.23 -2.91 13.96
CA GLY A 87 -35.53 -4.15 14.37
C GLY A 87 -34.46 -3.91 15.43
N LEU A 88 -33.85 -2.73 15.46
CA LEU A 88 -32.76 -2.38 16.36
C LEU A 88 -33.20 -1.42 17.49
N GLN A 89 -34.45 -1.51 17.94
CA GLN A 89 -34.92 -0.76 19.11
C GLN A 89 -34.20 -1.19 20.39
N LYS A 90 -33.87 -0.21 21.25
CA LYS A 90 -33.11 -0.35 22.51
C LYS A 90 -31.67 -0.79 22.29
N GLN A 91 -30.80 0.16 22.07
CA GLN A 91 -29.36 -0.03 21.94
C GLN A 91 -28.66 0.64 23.11
N ASP A 92 -28.13 -0.16 24.02
CA ASP A 92 -27.22 0.33 25.06
C ASP A 92 -25.80 0.35 24.46
N LEU A 93 -25.25 1.55 24.29
CA LEU A 93 -23.93 1.76 23.66
C LEU A 93 -22.82 1.29 24.61
N ASP A 94 -21.96 0.39 24.12
CA ASP A 94 -20.71 0.09 24.80
C ASP A 94 -19.67 1.17 24.48
N TRP A 95 -19.51 2.10 25.43
CA TRP A 95 -18.56 3.20 25.30
C TRP A 95 -17.12 2.74 25.12
N ARG A 96 -16.71 1.63 25.72
CA ARG A 96 -15.35 1.09 25.53
C ARG A 96 -15.13 0.61 24.12
N ALA A 97 -16.06 -0.19 23.59
CA ALA A 97 -16.02 -0.64 22.21
C ALA A 97 -16.08 0.54 21.22
N ALA A 98 -16.84 1.59 21.51
CA ALA A 98 -16.91 2.78 20.68
C ALA A 98 -15.58 3.55 20.66
N VAL A 99 -14.94 3.73 21.82
CA VAL A 99 -13.63 4.38 21.93
C VAL A 99 -12.55 3.57 21.20
N ASP A 100 -12.55 2.25 21.38
CA ASP A 100 -11.59 1.37 20.71
C ASP A 100 -11.76 1.39 19.18
N ALA A 101 -13.00 1.40 18.70
CA ALA A 101 -13.32 1.50 17.28
C ALA A 101 -12.84 2.84 16.69
N GLU A 102 -13.04 3.96 17.41
CA GLU A 102 -12.58 5.27 16.97
C GLU A 102 -11.06 5.40 17.01
N GLN A 103 -10.40 4.88 18.05
CA GLN A 103 -8.94 4.83 18.11
C GLN A 103 -8.36 4.04 16.96
N LYS A 104 -8.96 2.90 16.61
CA LYS A 104 -8.55 2.11 15.46
C LYS A 104 -8.76 2.87 14.14
N ARG A 105 -9.88 3.57 13.98
CA ARG A 105 -10.15 4.40 12.81
C ARG A 105 -9.12 5.51 12.67
N MET A 106 -8.83 6.22 13.77
CA MET A 106 -7.80 7.27 13.79
C MET A 106 -6.41 6.71 13.49
N TYR A 107 -6.08 5.54 14.03
CA TYR A 107 -4.82 4.87 13.72
C TYR A 107 -4.71 4.54 12.20
N ASP A 108 -5.78 4.04 11.59
CA ASP A 108 -5.78 3.72 10.15
C ASP A 108 -5.65 5.01 9.30
N VAL A 109 -6.29 6.11 9.71
CA VAL A 109 -6.15 7.44 9.09
C VAL A 109 -4.70 7.95 9.21
N TYR A 110 -4.13 7.93 10.41
CA TYR A 110 -2.73 8.34 10.62
C TYR A 110 -1.76 7.45 9.85
N ARG A 111 -2.02 6.15 9.76
CA ARG A 111 -1.24 5.23 8.96
C ARG A 111 -1.29 5.58 7.47
N PHE A 112 -2.45 6.03 6.98
CA PHE A 112 -2.57 6.51 5.60
C PHE A 112 -1.77 7.81 5.40
N PHE A 113 -1.91 8.78 6.29
CA PHE A 113 -1.12 10.02 6.21
C PHE A 113 0.38 9.79 6.37
N ASN A 114 0.79 8.80 7.16
CA ASN A 114 2.19 8.41 7.29
C ASN A 114 2.82 7.85 5.99
N LEU A 115 2.01 7.64 4.95
CA LEU A 115 2.52 7.35 3.60
C LEU A 115 3.13 8.58 2.93
N PHE A 116 2.71 9.78 3.33
CA PHE A 116 3.07 11.06 2.71
C PHE A 116 3.87 11.97 3.65
N THR A 117 3.66 11.84 4.95
CA THR A 117 4.29 12.66 5.99
C THR A 117 4.72 11.78 7.15
N ASP A 118 5.81 12.15 7.80
CA ASP A 118 6.30 11.43 8.99
C ASP A 118 5.44 11.79 10.21
N VAL A 119 4.56 10.87 10.63
CA VAL A 119 3.69 11.07 11.79
C VAL A 119 4.31 10.38 13.01
N PRO A 120 4.82 11.13 14.02
CA PRO A 120 5.57 10.57 15.14
C PRO A 120 4.79 9.55 15.99
N SER A 121 3.45 9.59 15.95
CA SER A 121 2.57 8.71 16.72
C SER A 121 2.43 7.30 16.13
N VAL A 122 2.80 7.12 14.85
CA VAL A 122 2.70 5.83 14.13
C VAL A 122 4.11 5.23 13.99
N LYS A 123 4.73 4.88 15.12
CA LYS A 123 5.98 4.11 15.06
C LYS A 123 5.68 2.74 14.49
N GLY A 124 6.28 2.43 13.35
CA GLY A 124 6.17 1.12 12.72
C GLY A 124 6.68 0.04 13.67
N GLY A 125 5.77 -0.74 14.23
CA GLY A 125 6.15 -1.84 15.11
C GLY A 125 6.95 -2.87 14.33
N ILE A 126 8.07 -3.33 14.87
CA ILE A 126 8.87 -4.42 14.31
C ILE A 126 8.04 -5.70 14.37
N LYS A 127 7.42 -6.07 13.26
CA LYS A 127 6.65 -7.31 13.15
C LYS A 127 7.52 -8.45 12.64
N ARG A 128 7.46 -9.60 13.31
CA ARG A 128 8.12 -10.82 12.83
C ARG A 128 7.45 -11.29 11.54
N ARG A 129 8.11 -11.07 10.41
CA ARG A 129 7.66 -11.54 9.09
C ARG A 129 8.25 -12.92 8.82
N THR A 130 7.51 -13.98 9.12
CA THR A 130 7.99 -15.37 8.95
C THR A 130 8.19 -15.75 7.49
N TRP A 131 7.39 -15.20 6.58
CA TRP A 131 7.51 -15.42 5.13
C TRP A 131 8.83 -14.88 4.55
N ALA A 132 9.42 -13.85 5.19
CA ALA A 132 10.65 -13.23 4.73
C ALA A 132 11.91 -14.07 5.06
N ASN A 133 11.79 -15.16 5.81
CA ASN A 133 12.96 -15.96 6.20
C ASN A 133 13.69 -16.57 4.99
N GLY A 134 12.96 -17.01 3.96
CA GLY A 134 13.58 -17.52 2.72
C GLY A 134 14.35 -16.42 1.98
N LEU A 135 13.81 -15.20 1.96
CA LEU A 135 14.46 -14.06 1.33
C LEU A 135 15.69 -13.59 2.11
N ILE A 136 15.64 -13.67 3.44
CA ILE A 136 16.81 -13.40 4.30
C ILE A 136 17.94 -14.37 3.94
N HIS A 137 17.65 -15.65 3.84
CA HIS A 137 18.66 -16.67 3.51
C HIS A 137 19.30 -16.45 2.14
N TRP A 138 18.52 -16.02 1.16
CA TRP A 138 19.04 -15.68 -0.18
C TRP A 138 19.92 -14.41 -0.17
N LEU A 139 19.55 -13.39 0.65
CA LEU A 139 20.30 -12.14 0.74
C LEU A 139 21.60 -12.28 1.56
N THR A 140 21.63 -13.19 2.54
CA THR A 140 22.80 -13.37 3.42
C THR A 140 23.98 -14.05 2.70
N ILE A 141 25.19 -13.76 3.21
CA ILE A 141 26.39 -14.52 2.91
C ILE A 141 26.61 -15.45 4.11
N PRO A 142 26.83 -16.76 3.89
CA PRO A 142 27.15 -17.70 4.97
C PRO A 142 28.37 -17.21 5.78
N ASP A 143 28.34 -17.43 7.10
CA ASP A 143 29.40 -17.10 8.05
C ASP A 143 29.72 -15.60 8.24
N HIS A 144 28.92 -14.71 7.66
CA HIS A 144 29.06 -13.26 7.81
C HIS A 144 27.98 -12.67 8.70
N ALA A 145 28.32 -12.28 9.93
CA ALA A 145 27.37 -11.74 10.91
C ALA A 145 26.71 -10.43 10.43
N TRP A 146 27.48 -9.53 9.83
CA TRP A 146 26.97 -8.26 9.29
C TRP A 146 26.00 -8.47 8.14
N SER A 147 26.30 -9.42 7.23
CA SER A 147 25.42 -9.76 6.12
C SER A 147 24.03 -10.20 6.61
N TYR A 148 23.99 -11.05 7.64
CA TYR A 148 22.74 -11.49 8.26
C TYR A 148 21.99 -10.33 8.95
N LEU A 149 22.72 -9.49 9.68
CA LEU A 149 22.14 -8.34 10.38
C LEU A 149 21.51 -7.36 9.41
N TYR A 150 22.21 -6.97 8.35
CA TYR A 150 21.71 -6.06 7.32
C TYR A 150 20.52 -6.65 6.55
N ALA A 151 20.58 -7.91 6.13
CA ALA A 151 19.48 -8.56 5.43
C ALA A 151 18.22 -8.64 6.29
N ARG A 152 18.38 -9.00 7.56
CA ARG A 152 17.28 -9.07 8.53
C ARG A 152 16.72 -7.68 8.85
N GLY A 153 17.59 -6.71 9.04
CA GLY A 153 17.20 -5.31 9.26
C GLY A 153 16.42 -4.77 8.09
N PHE A 154 16.94 -4.87 6.88
CA PHE A 154 16.29 -4.38 5.66
C PHE A 154 14.88 -4.96 5.48
N LEU A 155 14.69 -6.27 5.61
CA LEU A 155 13.39 -6.91 5.39
C LEU A 155 12.39 -6.68 6.52
N ARG A 156 12.85 -6.37 7.73
CA ARG A 156 11.99 -6.13 8.92
C ARG A 156 11.75 -4.67 9.21
N ASP A 157 12.63 -3.80 8.75
CA ASP A 157 12.42 -2.36 8.81
C ASP A 157 11.22 -1.99 7.92
N THR A 158 10.21 -1.40 8.58
CA THR A 158 8.99 -1.02 7.89
C THR A 158 9.16 0.24 7.06
N GLU A 159 10.11 1.10 7.40
CA GLU A 159 10.36 2.35 6.69
C GLU A 159 11.08 2.10 5.38
N THR A 160 12.33 1.61 5.44
CA THR A 160 13.17 1.42 4.25
C THR A 160 12.58 0.39 3.29
N SER A 161 12.16 -0.80 3.80
CA SER A 161 11.61 -1.84 2.93
C SER A 161 10.30 -1.45 2.26
N SER A 162 9.43 -0.69 2.98
CA SER A 162 8.17 -0.26 2.39
C SER A 162 8.34 0.87 1.38
N LEU A 163 9.27 1.80 1.60
CA LEU A 163 9.60 2.85 0.63
C LEU A 163 10.16 2.25 -0.66
N VAL A 164 11.15 1.38 -0.53
CA VAL A 164 11.74 0.67 -1.68
C VAL A 164 10.69 -0.16 -2.41
N GLY A 165 9.85 -0.90 -1.69
CA GLY A 165 8.77 -1.69 -2.28
C GLY A 165 7.73 -0.84 -3.02
N ARG A 166 7.29 0.29 -2.45
CA ARG A 166 6.36 1.23 -3.10
C ARG A 166 6.97 1.85 -4.35
N LEU A 167 8.21 2.31 -4.24
CA LEU A 167 8.93 2.92 -5.36
C LEU A 167 9.08 1.92 -6.52
N THR A 168 9.37 0.66 -6.21
CA THR A 168 9.45 -0.41 -7.19
C THR A 168 8.10 -0.68 -7.85
N ILE A 169 7.01 -0.83 -7.05
CA ILE A 169 5.67 -1.10 -7.58
C ILE A 169 5.20 0.06 -8.45
N VAL A 170 5.33 1.31 -7.98
CA VAL A 170 4.95 2.51 -8.73
C VAL A 170 5.79 2.61 -10.01
N GLY A 171 7.10 2.39 -9.91
CA GLY A 171 8.00 2.38 -11.07
C GLY A 171 7.61 1.32 -12.10
N MET A 172 7.33 0.09 -11.67
CA MET A 172 6.86 -0.99 -12.56
C MET A 172 5.55 -0.62 -13.26
N LEU A 173 4.58 -0.06 -12.53
CA LEU A 173 3.29 0.35 -13.11
C LEU A 173 3.49 1.47 -14.14
N ILE A 174 4.26 2.49 -13.81
CA ILE A 174 4.51 3.62 -14.73
C ILE A 174 5.24 3.12 -15.98
N VAL A 175 6.34 2.38 -15.80
CA VAL A 175 7.13 1.83 -16.91
C VAL A 175 6.31 0.92 -17.80
N PHE A 176 5.40 0.12 -17.22
CA PHE A 176 4.54 -0.80 -17.96
C PHE A 176 3.51 -0.09 -18.85
N PHE A 177 2.86 0.98 -18.33
CA PHE A 177 1.78 1.67 -19.04
C PHE A 177 2.25 2.76 -20.02
N VAL A 178 3.52 3.19 -19.97
CA VAL A 178 4.03 4.20 -20.89
C VAL A 178 4.23 3.61 -22.29
N PRO A 179 3.58 4.16 -23.33
CA PRO A 179 3.65 3.59 -24.69
C PRO A 179 4.99 3.93 -25.40
N LEU A 180 5.64 5.05 -25.07
CA LEU A 180 6.85 5.53 -25.73
C LEU A 180 8.09 4.76 -25.26
N GLY A 181 8.73 3.97 -26.12
CA GLY A 181 9.87 3.11 -25.80
C GLY A 181 11.06 3.83 -25.17
N TRP A 182 11.48 5.00 -25.72
CA TRP A 182 12.57 5.78 -25.17
C TRP A 182 12.26 6.38 -23.78
N LEU A 183 11.02 6.86 -23.58
CA LEU A 183 10.56 7.41 -22.31
C LEU A 183 10.45 6.29 -21.25
N ARG A 184 10.02 5.11 -21.64
CA ARG A 184 9.96 3.91 -20.81
C ARG A 184 11.34 3.55 -20.25
N CYS A 185 12.37 3.57 -21.12
CA CYS A 185 13.74 3.32 -20.72
C CYS A 185 14.25 4.39 -19.76
N LEU A 186 14.03 5.67 -20.05
CA LEU A 186 14.43 6.78 -19.19
C LEU A 186 13.78 6.70 -17.80
N LEU A 187 12.49 6.36 -17.74
CA LEU A 187 11.76 6.17 -16.47
C LEU A 187 12.30 4.98 -15.70
N ALA A 188 12.60 3.86 -16.36
CA ALA A 188 13.19 2.71 -15.69
C ALA A 188 14.53 3.06 -15.03
N LEU A 189 15.41 3.78 -15.75
CA LEU A 189 16.69 4.27 -15.20
C LEU A 189 16.46 5.22 -14.02
N LEU A 190 15.52 6.15 -14.15
CA LEU A 190 15.18 7.07 -13.06
C LEU A 190 14.74 6.33 -11.80
N PHE A 191 13.89 5.31 -11.92
CA PHE A 191 13.44 4.53 -10.77
C PHE A 191 14.56 3.67 -10.18
N ILE A 192 15.44 3.09 -10.98
CA ILE A 192 16.64 2.39 -10.49
C ILE A 192 17.51 3.33 -9.66
N TYR A 193 17.76 4.55 -10.16
CA TYR A 193 18.50 5.58 -9.44
C TYR A 193 17.83 5.98 -8.12
N LEU A 194 16.52 6.23 -8.13
CA LEU A 194 15.76 6.60 -6.93
C LEU A 194 15.80 5.51 -5.87
N ILE A 195 15.66 4.23 -6.25
CA ILE A 195 15.77 3.09 -5.34
C ILE A 195 17.17 3.03 -4.73
N ALA A 196 18.21 3.25 -5.55
CA ALA A 196 19.59 3.29 -5.07
C ALA A 196 19.80 4.37 -4.02
N MET A 197 19.30 5.59 -4.27
CA MET A 197 19.39 6.71 -3.34
C MET A 197 18.69 6.42 -2.02
N GLN A 198 17.55 5.73 -2.06
CA GLN A 198 16.77 5.40 -0.87
C GLN A 198 17.44 4.30 0.00
N LEU A 199 18.23 3.43 -0.61
CA LEU A 199 18.98 2.40 0.12
C LEU A 199 20.24 2.93 0.84
N MET A 200 20.72 4.10 0.44
CA MET A 200 21.98 4.64 0.96
C MET A 200 21.98 4.95 2.47
N PRO A 201 20.95 5.62 3.03
CA PRO A 201 20.92 5.91 4.46
C PRO A 201 20.96 4.65 5.32
N PHE A 202 20.52 3.51 4.78
CA PHE A 202 20.51 2.25 5.49
C PHE A 202 21.92 1.72 5.82
N ALA A 203 22.96 2.15 5.10
CA ALA A 203 24.36 1.81 5.42
C ALA A 203 24.76 2.26 6.82
N GLN A 204 24.23 3.43 7.27
CA GLN A 204 24.55 4.03 8.55
C GLN A 204 23.60 3.60 9.68
N HIS A 205 22.60 2.79 9.37
CA HIS A 205 21.53 2.41 10.33
C HIS A 205 22.07 1.77 11.62
N TYR A 206 23.18 1.04 11.54
CA TYR A 206 23.78 0.35 12.67
C TYR A 206 25.00 1.05 13.28
N GLN A 207 25.45 2.20 12.73
CA GLN A 207 26.66 2.88 13.23
C GLN A 207 26.50 3.40 14.66
N ASN A 208 25.30 3.84 15.03
CA ASN A 208 25.00 4.40 16.35
C ASN A 208 24.54 3.34 17.37
N ASN A 209 24.62 2.05 17.04
CA ASN A 209 24.18 1.01 17.94
C ASN A 209 25.35 0.57 18.85
N VAL A 210 25.16 0.65 20.17
CA VAL A 210 26.18 0.28 21.16
C VAL A 210 26.67 -1.15 20.98
N PHE A 211 25.79 -2.07 20.58
CA PHE A 211 26.15 -3.47 20.38
C PHE A 211 27.12 -3.70 19.22
N THR A 212 27.18 -2.82 18.23
CA THR A 212 28.12 -2.94 17.10
C THR A 212 29.56 -2.65 17.51
N HIS A 213 29.75 -1.90 18.61
CA HIS A 213 31.07 -1.57 19.16
C HIS A 213 31.57 -2.60 20.18
N LEU A 214 30.68 -3.46 20.69
CA LEU A 214 31.05 -4.51 21.65
C LEU A 214 31.70 -5.73 20.99
N TYR A 215 31.43 -5.97 19.70
CA TYR A 215 32.01 -7.08 18.96
C TYR A 215 33.21 -6.58 18.16
N PRO A 216 34.39 -7.22 18.28
CA PRO A 216 35.61 -6.83 17.56
C PRO A 216 35.55 -7.31 16.11
N ILE A 217 34.59 -6.85 15.34
CA ILE A 217 34.46 -7.14 13.90
C ILE A 217 34.99 -5.93 13.14
N GLU A 218 35.89 -6.15 12.21
CA GLU A 218 36.50 -5.09 11.42
C GLU A 218 35.47 -4.29 10.62
N GLN A 219 35.63 -2.97 10.59
CA GLN A 219 34.75 -2.08 9.82
C GLN A 219 34.79 -2.34 8.30
N THR A 220 35.91 -2.86 7.81
CA THR A 220 36.08 -3.27 6.41
C THR A 220 35.12 -4.37 6.01
N THR A 221 34.86 -5.35 6.88
CA THR A 221 33.87 -6.43 6.65
C THR A 221 32.45 -5.91 6.67
N GLN A 222 32.14 -4.91 7.50
CA GLN A 222 30.82 -4.26 7.52
C GLN A 222 30.46 -3.63 6.17
N LEU A 223 31.40 -2.89 5.59
CA LEU A 223 31.19 -2.22 4.28
C LEU A 223 31.03 -3.23 3.15
N THR A 224 31.86 -4.28 3.13
CA THR A 224 31.80 -5.31 2.09
C THR A 224 30.50 -6.10 2.15
N ASP A 225 30.02 -6.43 3.33
CA ASP A 225 28.78 -7.17 3.53
C ASP A 225 27.55 -6.33 3.14
N PHE A 226 27.57 -5.04 3.48
CA PHE A 226 26.52 -4.12 3.04
C PHE A 226 26.51 -3.95 1.52
N GLN A 227 27.68 -3.82 0.88
CA GLN A 227 27.79 -3.75 -0.58
C GLN A 227 27.23 -5.01 -1.25
N ALA A 228 27.51 -6.17 -0.69
CA ALA A 228 26.99 -7.44 -1.22
C ALA A 228 25.47 -7.53 -1.14
N LEU A 229 24.87 -7.11 -0.01
CA LEU A 229 23.43 -7.02 0.13
C LEU A 229 22.83 -6.04 -0.88
N LEU A 230 23.39 -4.84 -0.95
CA LEU A 230 22.96 -3.78 -1.86
C LEU A 230 23.01 -4.24 -3.31
N LYS A 231 24.09 -4.94 -3.70
CA LYS A 231 24.26 -5.52 -5.03
C LYS A 231 23.12 -6.50 -5.34
N LYS A 232 22.82 -7.44 -4.43
CA LYS A 232 21.74 -8.42 -4.63
C LYS A 232 20.36 -7.74 -4.74
N VAL A 233 20.07 -6.78 -3.86
CA VAL A 233 18.79 -6.05 -3.86
C VAL A 233 18.64 -5.21 -5.14
N MET A 234 19.68 -4.45 -5.51
CA MET A 234 19.63 -3.58 -6.69
C MET A 234 19.50 -4.38 -7.99
N ILE A 235 20.21 -5.51 -8.11
CA ILE A 235 20.08 -6.38 -9.29
C ILE A 235 18.68 -6.96 -9.38
N SER A 236 18.12 -7.46 -8.27
CA SER A 236 16.77 -8.05 -8.30
C SER A 236 15.68 -7.03 -8.63
N LEU A 237 15.73 -5.84 -8.03
CA LEU A 237 14.74 -4.78 -8.27
C LEU A 237 14.93 -4.14 -9.65
N GLY A 238 16.18 -3.93 -10.08
CA GLY A 238 16.48 -3.45 -11.42
C GLY A 238 16.00 -4.40 -12.51
N LEU A 239 16.19 -5.70 -12.31
CA LEU A 239 15.69 -6.73 -13.24
C LEU A 239 14.15 -6.71 -13.31
N LEU A 240 13.45 -6.51 -12.19
CA LEU A 240 11.99 -6.36 -12.19
C LEU A 240 11.53 -5.13 -12.97
N LEU A 241 12.21 -3.99 -12.84
CA LEU A 241 11.90 -2.77 -13.60
C LEU A 241 12.19 -2.93 -15.09
N ILE A 242 13.30 -3.61 -15.45
CA ILE A 242 13.61 -3.93 -16.85
C ILE A 242 12.56 -4.89 -17.43
N LEU A 243 12.12 -5.90 -16.67
CA LEU A 243 11.04 -6.78 -17.10
C LEU A 243 9.71 -6.04 -17.27
N ALA A 244 9.43 -5.05 -16.41
CA ALA A 244 8.26 -4.18 -16.58
C ALA A 244 8.31 -3.34 -17.87
N SER A 245 9.51 -3.11 -18.44
CA SER A 245 9.66 -2.42 -19.71
C SER A 245 9.13 -3.20 -20.93
N LEU A 246 8.76 -4.48 -20.76
CA LEU A 246 8.02 -5.22 -21.78
C LEU A 246 6.69 -4.53 -22.13
N GLY A 247 6.05 -3.85 -21.15
CA GLY A 247 4.91 -2.96 -21.35
C GLY A 247 3.74 -3.55 -22.11
N THR A 248 2.81 -2.67 -22.49
CA THR A 248 1.63 -3.01 -23.30
C THR A 248 1.95 -3.19 -24.79
N GLU A 249 2.94 -2.47 -25.26
CA GLU A 249 3.46 -2.59 -26.63
C GLU A 249 4.86 -3.18 -26.58
N PHE A 250 4.98 -4.42 -27.07
CA PHE A 250 6.23 -5.16 -27.06
C PHE A 250 7.17 -4.62 -28.15
N ASP A 251 8.29 -4.02 -27.73
CA ASP A 251 9.33 -3.54 -28.63
C ASP A 251 10.70 -4.08 -28.19
N TRP A 252 11.30 -4.93 -29.01
CA TRP A 252 12.60 -5.52 -28.77
C TRP A 252 13.72 -4.48 -28.60
N MET A 253 13.67 -3.38 -29.36
CA MET A 253 14.66 -2.32 -29.32
C MET A 253 14.63 -1.59 -27.98
N SER A 254 13.43 -1.30 -27.45
CA SER A 254 13.28 -0.65 -26.14
C SER A 254 13.75 -1.55 -25.02
N LEU A 255 13.48 -2.85 -25.08
CA LEU A 255 13.93 -3.82 -24.08
C LEU A 255 15.45 -3.97 -24.08
N LEU A 256 16.09 -4.12 -25.24
CA LEU A 256 17.54 -4.22 -25.36
C LEU A 256 18.23 -2.95 -24.86
N SER A 257 17.73 -1.77 -25.25
CA SER A 257 18.26 -0.49 -24.77
C SER A 257 18.14 -0.34 -23.26
N CYS A 258 17.00 -0.71 -22.69
CA CYS A 258 16.75 -0.68 -21.24
C CYS A 258 17.65 -1.66 -20.48
N LEU A 259 17.91 -2.84 -21.03
CA LEU A 259 18.78 -3.85 -20.44
C LEU A 259 20.25 -3.40 -20.45
N ILE A 260 20.73 -2.85 -21.56
CA ILE A 260 22.10 -2.35 -21.68
C ILE A 260 22.31 -1.14 -20.77
N LEU A 261 21.47 -0.12 -20.90
CA LEU A 261 21.60 1.11 -20.11
C LEU A 261 21.34 0.88 -18.62
N GLY A 262 20.32 0.08 -18.27
CA GLY A 262 20.05 -0.28 -16.88
C GLY A 262 21.16 -1.12 -16.26
N GLY A 263 21.77 -2.04 -17.02
CA GLY A 263 22.94 -2.80 -16.59
C GLY A 263 24.17 -1.91 -16.35
N LEU A 264 24.44 -0.97 -17.24
CA LEU A 264 25.52 0.01 -17.09
C LEU A 264 25.29 0.93 -15.89
N GLU A 265 24.06 1.41 -15.69
CA GLU A 265 23.71 2.23 -14.54
C GLU A 265 23.90 1.47 -13.22
N LEU A 266 23.38 0.23 -13.13
CA LEU A 266 23.57 -0.63 -11.95
C LEU A 266 25.06 -0.88 -11.67
N TYR A 267 25.85 -1.15 -12.71
CA TYR A 267 27.31 -1.34 -12.57
C TYR A 267 27.98 -0.07 -12.03
N TRP A 268 27.65 1.08 -12.59
CA TRP A 268 28.21 2.37 -12.18
C TRP A 268 27.80 2.73 -10.74
N LEU A 269 26.53 2.59 -10.39
CA LEU A 269 26.03 2.85 -9.06
C LEU A 269 26.73 1.99 -8.00
N ILE A 270 26.81 0.68 -8.24
CA ILE A 270 27.35 -0.27 -7.27
C ILE A 270 28.88 -0.10 -7.10
N ASN A 271 29.63 0.01 -8.19
CA ASN A 271 31.09 -0.03 -8.12
C ASN A 271 31.74 1.34 -7.90
N PHE A 272 31.14 2.42 -8.39
CA PHE A 272 31.72 3.76 -8.27
C PHE A 272 30.99 4.62 -7.24
N TYR A 273 29.69 4.80 -7.40
CA TYR A 273 28.97 5.75 -6.60
C TYR A 273 28.88 5.35 -5.11
N PHE A 274 28.45 4.14 -4.83
CA PHE A 274 28.34 3.64 -3.46
C PHE A 274 29.70 3.49 -2.79
N LYS A 275 30.69 2.95 -3.48
CA LYS A 275 32.05 2.79 -2.94
C LYS A 275 32.65 4.13 -2.50
N LYS A 276 32.54 5.15 -3.33
CA LYS A 276 33.06 6.51 -3.05
C LYS A 276 32.34 7.20 -1.89
N LYS A 277 31.03 7.00 -1.75
CA LYS A 277 30.24 7.68 -0.71
C LYS A 277 30.31 7.00 0.64
N MET A 278 30.56 5.69 0.69
CA MET A 278 30.71 4.94 1.93
C MET A 278 32.13 5.05 2.52
N GLN A 279 33.12 5.49 1.75
CA GLN A 279 34.48 5.76 2.22
C GLN A 279 34.69 7.18 2.77
N LYS A 280 33.69 8.07 2.63
CA LYS A 280 33.66 9.39 3.25
C LYS A 280 32.86 9.38 4.53
#